data_7d65c59bb4de0e869cf26401dc1ac9ad
#
_entry.id   7d65c59bb4de0e869cf26401dc1ac9ad
#
_cell.length_a   1.000
_cell.length_b   1.000
_cell.length_c   1.000
_cell.angle_alpha   90.00
_cell.angle_beta   90.00
_cell.angle_gamma   90.00
#
_symmetry.space_group_name_H-M   'P 1'
#
loop_
_entity.id
_entity.type
_entity.pdbx_description
1 polymer ?
#
loop_
_entity_poly.entity_id
_entity_poly.type
_entity_poly.pdbx_seq_one_letter_code
_entity_poly.pdbx_strand_id
1 'polypeptide(L)'
;MWTTKALDSERVLLLVRTESRDAVAKRTEGMTLLLAELQRPEVTISPIDKVGRNAVASCEVVYDDLPVHQTDRVGEEGKGFRYLLDGLNAERILVAAEALGIGRAAMRRAVSYAKEREIFGRPIGQNQGVSFPLGEAQMRLDAAELMIRKASWLLDHGEPCGAEANMAKWLAADAAFQAADQAIQTHGGFGYAREYHVERYWREARLMRIAPISQEMILNYVSEHVLELPRSY
;
A
#
# COMPACT_ATOMS: atom_id res chain seq x y z
N MET A 1 -3.68 8.86 13.56
CA MET A 1 -3.38 7.40 13.60
C MET A 1 -2.63 6.98 12.34
N TRP A 2 -1.67 6.10 12.45
CA TRP A 2 -0.83 5.56 11.37
C TRP A 2 0.03 6.57 10.63
N THR A 3 0.45 7.65 11.30
CA THR A 3 1.35 8.64 10.70
C THR A 3 2.75 8.06 10.60
N THR A 4 3.24 7.91 9.36
CA THR A 4 4.56 7.33 9.10
C THR A 4 5.65 8.36 9.37
N LYS A 5 6.76 7.92 10.02
CA LYS A 5 7.95 8.73 10.31
C LYS A 5 7.72 9.95 11.22
N ALA A 6 6.62 10.03 11.96
CA ALA A 6 6.35 11.20 12.81
C ALA A 6 7.44 11.45 13.88
N LEU A 7 8.15 10.40 14.34
CA LEU A 7 9.26 10.53 15.29
C LEU A 7 10.50 11.22 14.70
N ASP A 8 10.71 11.08 13.38
CA ASP A 8 11.91 11.56 12.70
C ASP A 8 11.65 12.78 11.81
N SER A 9 10.37 13.20 11.67
CA SER A 9 9.97 14.30 10.82
C SER A 9 9.86 15.61 11.60
N GLU A 10 10.27 16.70 10.99
CA GLU A 10 10.11 18.06 11.54
C GLU A 10 8.70 18.59 11.28
N ARG A 11 8.09 18.20 10.16
CA ARG A 11 6.80 18.71 9.71
C ARG A 11 5.86 17.60 9.23
N VAL A 12 4.58 17.91 9.26
CA VAL A 12 3.49 17.04 8.78
C VAL A 12 2.54 17.82 7.89
N LEU A 13 2.09 17.18 6.81
CA LEU A 13 1.01 17.69 5.99
C LEU A 13 -0.33 17.26 6.61
N LEU A 14 -1.09 18.20 7.09
CA LEU A 14 -2.39 17.99 7.71
C LEU A 14 -3.51 18.33 6.74
N LEU A 15 -4.49 17.46 6.63
CA LEU A 15 -5.78 17.77 6.01
C LEU A 15 -6.78 18.08 7.13
N VAL A 16 -7.09 19.34 7.30
CA VAL A 16 -7.97 19.85 8.37
C VAL A 16 -9.27 20.41 7.81
N ARG A 17 -10.32 20.42 8.61
CA ARG A 17 -11.57 21.06 8.23
C ARG A 17 -11.56 22.50 8.70
N THR A 18 -11.65 23.43 7.75
CA THR A 18 -11.69 24.88 7.99
C THR A 18 -13.11 25.47 7.85
N GLU A 19 -14.00 24.76 7.14
CA GLU A 19 -15.41 25.12 7.05
C GLU A 19 -16.29 24.06 7.72
N SER A 20 -17.38 24.47 8.36
CA SER A 20 -18.33 23.53 8.97
C SER A 20 -18.84 22.51 7.94
N ARG A 21 -19.04 21.26 8.38
CA ARG A 21 -19.60 20.21 7.54
C ARG A 21 -20.98 20.60 6.96
N ASP A 22 -21.76 21.38 7.71
CA ASP A 22 -23.11 21.79 7.33
C ASP A 22 -23.12 22.98 6.37
N ALA A 23 -21.99 23.67 6.23
CA ALA A 23 -21.82 24.81 5.31
C ALA A 23 -21.44 24.38 3.88
N VAL A 24 -21.08 23.10 3.66
CA VAL A 24 -20.58 22.59 2.38
C VAL A 24 -21.50 21.52 1.79
N ALA A 25 -21.61 21.48 0.45
CA ALA A 25 -22.47 20.51 -0.23
C ALA A 25 -21.90 19.08 -0.18
N LYS A 26 -20.58 18.94 -0.35
CA LYS A 26 -19.91 17.62 -0.33
C LYS A 26 -19.03 17.47 0.91
N ARG A 27 -18.93 16.24 1.42
CA ARG A 27 -18.08 15.92 2.60
C ARG A 27 -16.60 16.25 2.43
N THR A 28 -16.12 16.32 1.19
CA THR A 28 -14.74 16.61 0.81
C THR A 28 -14.45 18.09 0.60
N GLU A 29 -15.45 18.95 0.59
CA GLU A 29 -15.32 20.41 0.52
C GLU A 29 -15.06 20.99 1.92
N GLY A 30 -14.52 22.20 1.98
CA GLY A 30 -14.21 22.89 3.23
C GLY A 30 -13.05 22.29 4.03
N MET A 31 -12.17 21.52 3.35
CA MET A 31 -10.96 20.96 3.93
C MET A 31 -9.73 21.65 3.34
N THR A 32 -8.75 21.97 4.19
CA THR A 32 -7.54 22.73 3.84
C THR A 32 -6.29 21.92 4.19
N LEU A 33 -5.27 22.01 3.36
CA LEU A 33 -3.96 21.45 3.65
C LEU A 33 -3.08 22.47 4.37
N LEU A 34 -2.48 22.04 5.48
CA LEU A 34 -1.55 22.82 6.29
C LEU A 34 -0.25 22.05 6.49
N LEU A 35 0.89 22.72 6.38
CA LEU A 35 2.21 22.15 6.69
C LEU A 35 2.59 22.55 8.12
N ALA A 36 2.27 21.70 9.08
CA ALA A 36 2.47 21.98 10.51
C ALA A 36 3.79 21.41 11.03
N GLU A 37 4.36 22.07 12.04
CA GLU A 37 5.52 21.57 12.78
C GLU A 37 5.11 20.44 13.74
N LEU A 38 5.92 19.37 13.80
CA LEU A 38 5.68 18.25 14.71
C LEU A 38 6.40 18.40 16.07
N GLN A 39 7.52 19.14 16.10
CA GLN A 39 8.32 19.32 17.34
C GLN A 39 7.77 20.47 18.17
N ARG A 40 6.54 20.30 18.67
CA ARG A 40 5.80 21.31 19.41
C ARG A 40 5.21 20.72 20.70
N PRO A 41 5.09 21.49 21.78
CA PRO A 41 4.45 21.04 23.02
C PRO A 41 3.01 20.54 22.84
N GLU A 42 2.30 21.10 21.86
CA GLU A 42 0.91 20.77 21.51
C GLU A 42 0.79 19.46 20.74
N VAL A 43 1.91 18.76 20.42
CA VAL A 43 1.91 17.54 19.64
C VAL A 43 2.41 16.37 20.50
N THR A 44 1.58 15.36 20.64
CA THR A 44 1.96 14.09 21.28
C THR A 44 2.11 13.01 20.25
N ILE A 45 3.28 12.35 20.20
CA ILE A 45 3.60 11.29 19.25
C ILE A 45 3.84 10.00 20.01
N SER A 46 3.04 8.96 19.71
CA SER A 46 3.15 7.64 20.32
C SER A 46 3.37 6.57 19.23
N PRO A 47 4.46 5.79 19.29
CA PRO A 47 4.71 4.72 18.33
C PRO A 47 3.71 3.58 18.48
N ILE A 48 3.37 2.94 17.35
CA ILE A 48 2.47 1.78 17.27
C ILE A 48 3.31 0.54 16.98
N ASP A 49 3.22 -0.47 17.83
CA ASP A 49 3.82 -1.78 17.56
C ASP A 49 3.11 -2.47 16.40
N LYS A 50 3.90 -3.02 15.45
CA LYS A 50 3.37 -3.55 14.20
C LYS A 50 3.97 -4.90 13.83
N VAL A 51 3.23 -5.65 13.05
CA VAL A 51 3.67 -6.94 12.47
C VAL A 51 4.85 -6.78 11.51
N GLY A 52 4.87 -5.72 10.71
CA GLY A 52 5.90 -5.43 9.70
C GLY A 52 6.25 -3.96 9.62
N ARG A 53 7.06 -3.58 8.62
CA ARG A 53 7.56 -2.20 8.46
C ARG A 53 8.34 -1.69 9.68
N ASN A 54 9.10 -2.57 10.34
CA ASN A 54 9.80 -2.24 11.58
C ASN A 54 10.96 -1.24 11.38
N ALA A 55 11.43 -1.08 10.13
CA ALA A 55 12.43 -0.07 9.79
C ALA A 55 11.92 1.37 9.85
N VAL A 56 10.61 1.57 9.86
CA VAL A 56 9.96 2.90 9.86
C VAL A 56 8.88 2.91 10.94
N ALA A 57 8.93 3.85 11.86
CA ALA A 57 7.89 4.04 12.86
C ALA A 57 6.57 4.46 12.21
N SER A 58 5.46 3.89 12.67
CA SER A 58 4.12 4.40 12.46
C SER A 58 3.56 4.84 13.79
N CYS A 59 2.95 6.01 13.85
CA CYS A 59 2.60 6.65 15.10
C CYS A 59 1.13 7.04 15.16
N GLU A 60 0.60 7.04 16.35
CA GLU A 60 -0.49 7.91 16.71
C GLU A 60 0.07 9.31 16.97
N VAL A 61 -0.57 10.31 16.38
CA VAL A 61 -0.22 11.71 16.60
C VAL A 61 -1.48 12.44 17.05
N VAL A 62 -1.42 13.08 18.19
CA VAL A 62 -2.48 13.90 18.77
C VAL A 62 -2.03 15.36 18.71
N TYR A 63 -2.90 16.21 18.21
CA TYR A 63 -2.72 17.65 18.15
C TYR A 63 -3.71 18.30 19.12
N ASP A 64 -3.21 19.08 20.06
CA ASP A 64 -4.00 19.75 21.09
C ASP A 64 -3.80 21.28 20.93
N ASP A 65 -4.74 21.92 20.30
CA ASP A 65 -4.71 23.38 19.97
C ASP A 65 -3.40 23.84 19.29
N LEU A 66 -2.85 23.01 18.41
CA LEU A 66 -1.62 23.31 17.66
C LEU A 66 -1.80 24.56 16.80
N PRO A 67 -1.09 25.69 17.11
CA PRO A 67 -1.15 26.87 16.27
C PRO A 67 -0.39 26.63 14.95
N VAL A 68 -1.04 26.91 13.83
CA VAL A 68 -0.43 26.84 12.48
C VAL A 68 -0.59 28.21 11.83
N HIS A 69 0.51 28.75 11.31
CA HIS A 69 0.47 30.08 10.67
C HIS A 69 -0.22 29.99 9.31
N GLN A 70 -0.94 31.06 8.95
CA GLN A 70 -1.68 31.10 7.69
C GLN A 70 -0.79 30.95 6.44
N THR A 71 0.49 31.32 6.52
CA THR A 71 1.47 31.15 5.44
C THR A 71 1.87 29.69 5.22
N ASP A 72 1.62 28.79 6.17
CA ASP A 72 1.89 27.35 6.07
C ASP A 72 0.75 26.58 5.41
N ARG A 73 -0.25 27.30 4.89
CA ARG A 73 -1.31 26.74 4.07
C ARG A 73 -0.77 26.32 2.70
N VAL A 74 -1.11 25.11 2.30
CA VAL A 74 -0.77 24.55 0.99
C VAL A 74 -1.97 24.68 0.06
N GLY A 75 -1.87 25.57 -0.93
CA GLY A 75 -2.93 25.84 -1.88
C GLY A 75 -4.07 26.71 -1.31
N GLU A 76 -5.25 26.61 -1.93
CA GLU A 76 -6.42 27.41 -1.58
C GLU A 76 -7.18 26.79 -0.39
N GLU A 77 -7.71 27.65 0.46
CA GLU A 77 -8.57 27.22 1.56
C GLU A 77 -9.83 26.50 1.06
N GLY A 78 -10.25 25.47 1.77
CA GLY A 78 -11.41 24.64 1.40
C GLY A 78 -11.16 23.65 0.26
N LYS A 79 -10.01 23.70 -0.46
CA LYS A 79 -9.69 22.82 -1.60
C LYS A 79 -8.64 21.75 -1.31
N GLY A 80 -8.22 21.59 -0.07
CA GLY A 80 -7.14 20.69 0.32
C GLY A 80 -7.35 19.24 -0.05
N PHE A 81 -8.58 18.74 0.02
CA PHE A 81 -8.86 17.36 -0.39
C PHE A 81 -8.61 17.11 -1.89
N ARG A 82 -8.87 18.10 -2.74
CA ARG A 82 -8.59 18.01 -4.17
C ARG A 82 -7.09 17.88 -4.44
N TYR A 83 -6.28 18.72 -3.80
CA TYR A 83 -4.82 18.66 -3.93
C TYR A 83 -4.25 17.33 -3.44
N LEU A 84 -4.83 16.77 -2.36
CA LEU A 84 -4.46 15.43 -1.89
C LEU A 84 -4.72 14.36 -2.94
N LEU A 85 -5.87 14.43 -3.62
CA LEU A 85 -6.24 13.45 -4.66
C LEU A 85 -5.27 13.44 -5.86
N ASP A 86 -4.69 14.59 -6.23
CA ASP A 86 -3.77 14.71 -7.36
C ASP A 86 -2.52 13.83 -7.16
N GLY A 87 -2.06 13.64 -5.92
CA GLY A 87 -0.92 12.78 -5.59
C GLY A 87 -1.25 11.29 -5.43
N LEU A 88 -2.51 10.94 -5.16
CA LEU A 88 -2.86 9.59 -4.74
C LEU A 88 -2.72 8.52 -5.84
N ASN A 89 -2.86 8.87 -7.12
CA ASN A 89 -2.68 7.90 -8.20
C ASN A 89 -1.22 7.48 -8.33
N ALA A 90 -0.28 8.42 -8.25
CA ALA A 90 1.15 8.13 -8.22
C ALA A 90 1.52 7.24 -7.03
N GLU A 91 0.99 7.52 -5.84
CA GLU A 91 1.21 6.71 -4.64
C GLU A 91 0.69 5.27 -4.81
N ARG A 92 -0.51 5.10 -5.38
CA ARG A 92 -1.07 3.76 -5.64
C ARG A 92 -0.19 2.95 -6.59
N ILE A 93 0.33 3.58 -7.65
CA ILE A 93 1.26 2.94 -8.60
C ILE A 93 2.57 2.56 -7.92
N LEU A 94 3.15 3.43 -7.10
CA LEU A 94 4.36 3.14 -6.34
C LEU A 94 4.17 1.98 -5.37
N VAL A 95 3.08 1.96 -4.61
CA VAL A 95 2.77 0.86 -3.69
C VAL A 95 2.49 -0.45 -4.44
N ALA A 96 1.88 -0.39 -5.62
CA ALA A 96 1.72 -1.56 -6.48
C ALA A 96 3.08 -2.12 -6.94
N ALA A 97 4.00 -1.25 -7.36
CA ALA A 97 5.36 -1.64 -7.76
C ALA A 97 6.16 -2.22 -6.57
N GLU A 98 6.02 -1.66 -5.38
CA GLU A 98 6.60 -2.20 -4.15
C GLU A 98 6.06 -3.60 -3.85
N ALA A 99 4.74 -3.78 -3.89
CA ALA A 99 4.10 -5.08 -3.69
C ALA A 99 4.62 -6.12 -4.69
N LEU A 100 4.70 -5.78 -5.97
CA LEU A 100 5.28 -6.63 -7.01
C LEU A 100 6.71 -7.03 -6.67
N GLY A 101 7.54 -6.09 -6.21
CA GLY A 101 8.93 -6.33 -5.78
C GLY A 101 9.02 -7.33 -4.63
N ILE A 102 8.15 -7.20 -3.62
CA ILE A 102 8.06 -8.13 -2.49
C ILE A 102 7.67 -9.53 -2.97
N GLY A 103 6.62 -9.64 -3.78
CA GLY A 103 6.16 -10.92 -4.35
C GLY A 103 7.25 -11.62 -5.16
N ARG A 104 7.95 -10.89 -6.03
CA ARG A 104 9.09 -11.43 -6.81
C ARG A 104 10.26 -11.87 -5.93
N ALA A 105 10.55 -11.15 -4.86
CA ALA A 105 11.60 -11.55 -3.92
C ALA A 105 11.23 -12.86 -3.20
N ALA A 106 9.99 -13.01 -2.75
CA ALA A 106 9.48 -14.24 -2.16
C ALA A 106 9.55 -15.40 -3.15
N MET A 107 9.11 -15.18 -4.39
CA MET A 107 9.15 -16.19 -5.45
C MET A 107 10.58 -16.66 -5.77
N ARG A 108 11.55 -15.76 -5.90
CA ARG A 108 12.95 -16.15 -6.11
C ARG A 108 13.45 -17.10 -5.03
N ARG A 109 13.14 -16.82 -3.75
CA ARG A 109 13.50 -17.69 -2.62
C ARG A 109 12.81 -19.05 -2.70
N ALA A 110 11.51 -19.06 -2.97
CA ALA A 110 10.74 -20.29 -3.06
C ALA A 110 11.22 -21.19 -4.20
N VAL A 111 11.50 -20.61 -5.37
CA VAL A 111 12.00 -21.35 -6.54
C VAL A 111 13.39 -21.90 -6.31
N SER A 112 14.32 -21.12 -5.71
CA SER A 112 15.66 -21.63 -5.35
C SER A 112 15.54 -22.81 -4.39
N TYR A 113 14.79 -22.65 -3.30
CA TYR A 113 14.57 -23.72 -2.33
C TYR A 113 13.93 -24.97 -2.96
N ALA A 114 12.94 -24.80 -3.82
CA ALA A 114 12.27 -25.92 -4.50
C ALA A 114 13.19 -26.71 -5.45
N LYS A 115 14.23 -26.05 -6.00
CA LYS A 115 15.25 -26.70 -6.84
C LYS A 115 16.32 -27.44 -6.03
N GLU A 116 16.64 -26.94 -4.84
CA GLU A 116 17.76 -27.42 -4.02
C GLU A 116 17.32 -28.45 -2.98
N ARG A 117 16.11 -28.28 -2.42
CA ARG A 117 15.62 -29.19 -1.38
C ARG A 117 15.19 -30.52 -1.95
N GLU A 118 15.85 -31.59 -1.53
CA GLU A 118 15.51 -32.96 -1.92
C GLU A 118 14.73 -33.67 -0.83
N ILE A 119 13.70 -34.40 -1.23
CA ILE A 119 12.91 -35.33 -0.43
C ILE A 119 12.59 -36.53 -1.32
N PHE A 120 12.72 -37.73 -0.78
CA PHE A 120 12.54 -38.97 -1.54
C PHE A 120 13.44 -39.08 -2.79
N GLY A 121 14.69 -38.58 -2.68
CA GLY A 121 15.70 -38.69 -3.73
C GLY A 121 15.53 -37.76 -4.94
N ARG A 122 14.71 -36.72 -4.82
CA ARG A 122 14.51 -35.73 -5.88
C ARG A 122 14.16 -34.34 -5.33
N PRO A 123 14.44 -33.25 -6.08
CA PRO A 123 14.03 -31.91 -5.73
C PRO A 123 12.50 -31.79 -5.55
N ILE A 124 12.08 -31.08 -4.51
CA ILE A 124 10.64 -30.93 -4.22
C ILE A 124 9.88 -30.21 -5.34
N GLY A 125 10.57 -29.36 -6.11
CA GLY A 125 10.01 -28.66 -7.27
C GLY A 125 9.51 -29.58 -8.40
N GLN A 126 9.89 -30.85 -8.40
CA GLN A 126 9.35 -31.85 -9.34
C GLN A 126 7.92 -32.31 -8.99
N ASN A 127 7.46 -32.02 -7.78
CA ASN A 127 6.10 -32.35 -7.37
C ASN A 127 5.13 -31.26 -7.82
N GLN A 128 4.06 -31.65 -8.52
CA GLN A 128 3.03 -30.72 -9.02
C GLN A 128 2.36 -29.90 -7.91
N GLY A 129 2.21 -30.48 -6.71
CA GLY A 129 1.72 -29.78 -5.51
C GLY A 129 2.62 -28.62 -5.06
N VAL A 130 3.88 -28.55 -5.54
CA VAL A 130 4.82 -27.44 -5.30
C VAL A 130 4.95 -26.56 -6.54
N SER A 131 5.16 -27.15 -7.71
CA SER A 131 5.43 -26.40 -8.95
C SER A 131 4.21 -25.63 -9.48
N PHE A 132 3.01 -26.20 -9.40
CA PHE A 132 1.81 -25.54 -9.93
C PHE A 132 1.43 -24.25 -9.19
N PRO A 133 1.37 -24.23 -7.85
CA PRO A 133 1.13 -22.99 -7.13
C PRO A 133 2.20 -21.90 -7.37
N LEU A 134 3.47 -22.30 -7.54
CA LEU A 134 4.54 -21.36 -7.91
C LEU A 134 4.33 -20.82 -9.33
N GLY A 135 3.93 -21.67 -10.28
CA GLY A 135 3.60 -21.23 -11.64
C GLY A 135 2.42 -20.26 -11.67
N GLU A 136 1.36 -20.54 -10.92
CA GLU A 136 0.19 -19.64 -10.81
C GLU A 136 0.59 -18.30 -10.19
N ALA A 137 1.36 -18.31 -9.09
CA ALA A 137 1.83 -17.08 -8.46
C ALA A 137 2.66 -16.21 -9.43
N GLN A 138 3.53 -16.83 -10.24
CA GLN A 138 4.31 -16.13 -11.26
C GLN A 138 3.41 -15.44 -12.29
N MET A 139 2.41 -16.15 -12.85
CA MET A 139 1.48 -15.58 -13.82
C MET A 139 0.70 -14.37 -13.26
N ARG A 140 0.26 -14.46 -11.98
CA ARG A 140 -0.43 -13.35 -11.31
C ARG A 140 0.48 -12.13 -11.13
N LEU A 141 1.75 -12.33 -10.76
CA LEU A 141 2.72 -11.24 -10.65
C LEU A 141 3.00 -10.57 -11.98
N ASP A 142 3.12 -11.33 -13.07
CA ASP A 142 3.37 -10.79 -14.40
C ASP A 142 2.15 -10.02 -14.94
N ALA A 143 0.94 -10.52 -14.70
CA ALA A 143 -0.28 -9.79 -15.03
C ALA A 143 -0.41 -8.46 -14.24
N ALA A 144 -0.06 -8.49 -12.95
CA ALA A 144 -0.02 -7.28 -12.13
C ALA A 144 1.00 -6.25 -12.64
N GLU A 145 2.19 -6.71 -13.08
CA GLU A 145 3.19 -5.83 -13.69
C GLU A 145 2.68 -5.12 -14.93
N LEU A 146 1.98 -5.81 -15.82
CA LEU A 146 1.42 -5.20 -17.03
C LEU A 146 0.43 -4.09 -16.68
N MET A 147 -0.39 -4.27 -15.64
CA MET A 147 -1.31 -3.24 -15.17
C MET A 147 -0.56 -2.06 -14.54
N ILE A 148 0.50 -2.30 -13.76
CA ILE A 148 1.37 -1.25 -13.21
C ILE A 148 1.98 -0.44 -14.35
N ARG A 149 2.54 -1.09 -15.36
CA ARG A 149 3.14 -0.42 -16.52
C ARG A 149 2.14 0.43 -17.28
N LYS A 150 0.91 -0.08 -17.49
CA LYS A 150 -0.18 0.69 -18.12
C LYS A 150 -0.51 1.94 -17.29
N ALA A 151 -0.71 1.79 -15.99
CA ALA A 151 -1.03 2.90 -15.10
C ALA A 151 0.09 3.96 -15.07
N SER A 152 1.35 3.52 -15.01
CA SER A 152 2.52 4.42 -15.04
C SER A 152 2.61 5.17 -16.36
N TRP A 153 2.42 4.47 -17.48
CA TRP A 153 2.46 5.09 -18.80
C TRP A 153 1.40 6.19 -18.96
N LEU A 154 0.17 5.92 -18.52
CA LEU A 154 -0.92 6.93 -18.55
C LEU A 154 -0.56 8.14 -17.69
N LEU A 155 -0.04 7.92 -16.47
CA LEU A 155 0.37 9.01 -15.59
C LEU A 155 1.48 9.87 -16.20
N ASP A 156 2.50 9.25 -16.79
CA ASP A 156 3.64 9.94 -17.42
C ASP A 156 3.23 10.78 -18.64
N HIS A 157 2.12 10.42 -19.29
CA HIS A 157 1.57 11.16 -20.44
C HIS A 157 0.47 12.15 -20.06
N GLY A 158 0.20 12.32 -18.76
CA GLY A 158 -0.85 13.23 -18.27
C GLY A 158 -2.28 12.76 -18.56
N GLU A 159 -2.44 11.48 -18.89
CA GLU A 159 -3.74 10.86 -19.17
C GLU A 159 -4.45 10.43 -17.87
N PRO A 160 -5.79 10.41 -17.85
CA PRO A 160 -6.53 9.88 -16.71
C PRO A 160 -6.13 8.42 -16.41
N CYS A 161 -5.62 8.16 -15.22
CA CYS A 161 -5.11 6.85 -14.81
C CYS A 161 -5.77 6.28 -13.55
N GLY A 162 -6.84 6.90 -13.05
CA GLY A 162 -7.45 6.53 -11.77
C GLY A 162 -7.92 5.08 -11.71
N ALA A 163 -8.50 4.56 -12.80
CA ALA A 163 -8.95 3.17 -12.88
C ALA A 163 -7.76 2.21 -12.84
N GLU A 164 -6.78 2.44 -13.70
CA GLU A 164 -5.58 1.60 -13.81
C GLU A 164 -4.73 1.62 -12.55
N ALA A 165 -4.56 2.77 -11.90
CA ALA A 165 -3.83 2.91 -10.65
C ALA A 165 -4.49 2.09 -9.52
N ASN A 166 -5.82 2.12 -9.42
CA ASN A 166 -6.58 1.31 -8.47
C ASN A 166 -6.45 -0.19 -8.77
N MET A 167 -6.66 -0.59 -10.04
CA MET A 167 -6.54 -1.99 -10.46
C MET A 167 -5.12 -2.51 -10.26
N ALA A 168 -4.08 -1.75 -10.62
CA ALA A 168 -2.69 -2.11 -10.42
C ALA A 168 -2.38 -2.38 -8.94
N LYS A 169 -2.83 -1.49 -8.05
CA LYS A 169 -2.64 -1.64 -6.61
C LYS A 169 -3.34 -2.89 -6.07
N TRP A 170 -4.57 -3.14 -6.49
CA TRP A 170 -5.33 -4.30 -6.04
C TRP A 170 -4.68 -5.60 -6.50
N LEU A 171 -4.39 -5.72 -7.80
CA LEU A 171 -3.79 -6.90 -8.41
C LEU A 171 -2.40 -7.21 -7.81
N ALA A 172 -1.54 -6.20 -7.71
CA ALA A 172 -0.19 -6.39 -7.20
C ALA A 172 -0.18 -6.77 -5.71
N ALA A 173 -1.03 -6.14 -4.89
CA ALA A 173 -1.13 -6.46 -3.47
C ALA A 173 -1.61 -7.89 -3.22
N ASP A 174 -2.60 -8.35 -4.01
CA ASP A 174 -3.11 -9.71 -3.90
C ASP A 174 -2.10 -10.74 -4.40
N ALA A 175 -1.52 -10.52 -5.59
CA ALA A 175 -0.51 -11.41 -6.16
C ALA A 175 0.73 -11.53 -5.27
N ALA A 176 1.20 -10.42 -4.70
CA ALA A 176 2.36 -10.42 -3.80
C ALA A 176 2.09 -11.19 -2.51
N PHE A 177 0.91 -11.02 -1.92
CA PHE A 177 0.55 -11.73 -0.71
C PHE A 177 0.43 -13.24 -0.96
N GLN A 178 -0.23 -13.65 -2.04
CA GLN A 178 -0.33 -15.06 -2.43
C GLN A 178 1.06 -15.66 -2.72
N ALA A 179 1.93 -14.93 -3.44
CA ALA A 179 3.29 -15.38 -3.72
C ALA A 179 4.13 -15.55 -2.45
N ALA A 180 4.00 -14.62 -1.49
CA ALA A 180 4.71 -14.70 -0.22
C ALA A 180 4.18 -15.82 0.68
N ASP A 181 2.87 -16.06 0.69
CA ASP A 181 2.24 -17.16 1.41
C ASP A 181 2.68 -18.52 0.82
N GLN A 182 2.66 -18.63 -0.50
CA GLN A 182 3.16 -19.83 -1.19
C GLN A 182 4.66 -20.05 -0.96
N ALA A 183 5.44 -18.99 -0.79
CA ALA A 183 6.86 -19.12 -0.47
C ALA A 183 7.07 -19.74 0.91
N ILE A 184 6.30 -19.33 1.92
CA ILE A 184 6.30 -19.99 3.24
C ILE A 184 5.92 -21.45 3.10
N GLN A 185 4.83 -21.75 2.41
CA GLN A 185 4.35 -23.12 2.21
C GLN A 185 5.39 -24.00 1.51
N THR A 186 6.09 -23.47 0.51
CA THR A 186 7.15 -24.18 -0.22
C THR A 186 8.33 -24.54 0.67
N HIS A 187 8.70 -23.67 1.62
CA HIS A 187 9.79 -23.94 2.58
C HIS A 187 9.35 -24.87 3.72
N GLY A 188 8.04 -25.08 3.93
CA GLY A 188 7.53 -25.86 5.06
C GLY A 188 7.93 -25.24 6.40
N GLY A 189 8.41 -26.05 7.34
CA GLY A 189 8.84 -25.55 8.66
C GLY A 189 9.93 -24.48 8.60
N PHE A 190 10.83 -24.54 7.62
CA PHE A 190 11.85 -23.50 7.40
C PHE A 190 11.26 -22.17 6.89
N GLY A 191 10.08 -22.17 6.29
CA GLY A 191 9.38 -20.93 5.94
C GLY A 191 8.97 -20.08 7.14
N TYR A 192 8.87 -20.70 8.31
CA TYR A 192 8.55 -20.02 9.57
C TYR A 192 9.81 -19.54 10.34
N ALA A 193 11.00 -19.94 9.85
CA ALA A 193 12.28 -19.54 10.43
C ALA A 193 12.75 -18.20 9.83
N ARG A 194 13.19 -17.28 10.70
CA ARG A 194 13.62 -15.92 10.29
C ARG A 194 14.80 -15.92 9.32
N GLU A 195 15.69 -16.89 9.39
CA GLU A 195 16.90 -17.01 8.57
C GLU A 195 16.60 -17.15 7.06
N TYR A 196 15.45 -17.72 6.69
CA TYR A 196 15.03 -17.88 5.29
C TYR A 196 14.35 -16.62 4.72
N HIS A 197 13.97 -15.66 5.55
CA HIS A 197 13.39 -14.37 5.20
C HIS A 197 12.00 -14.39 4.53
N VAL A 198 11.45 -15.54 4.15
CA VAL A 198 10.15 -15.61 3.47
C VAL A 198 9.01 -15.18 4.39
N GLU A 199 9.14 -15.43 5.71
CA GLU A 199 8.20 -14.94 6.71
C GLU A 199 8.14 -13.39 6.75
N ARG A 200 9.28 -12.73 6.52
CA ARG A 200 9.35 -11.27 6.45
C ARG A 200 8.61 -10.76 5.21
N TYR A 201 8.82 -11.36 4.04
CA TYR A 201 8.08 -10.97 2.83
C TYR A 201 6.58 -11.16 3.00
N TRP A 202 6.14 -12.21 3.69
CA TRP A 202 4.73 -12.44 4.01
C TRP A 202 4.15 -11.33 4.89
N ARG A 203 4.84 -10.93 5.96
CA ARG A 203 4.42 -9.82 6.84
C ARG A 203 4.35 -8.49 6.08
N GLU A 204 5.35 -8.19 5.25
CA GLU A 204 5.38 -6.97 4.44
C GLU A 204 4.28 -6.97 3.37
N ALA A 205 4.09 -8.07 2.66
CA ALA A 205 3.05 -8.20 1.64
C ALA A 205 1.63 -8.05 2.22
N ARG A 206 1.42 -8.44 3.49
CA ARG A 206 0.10 -8.32 4.13
C ARG A 206 -0.36 -6.87 4.25
N LEU A 207 0.56 -5.94 4.51
CA LEU A 207 0.25 -4.51 4.58
C LEU A 207 -0.27 -3.97 3.25
N MET A 208 0.26 -4.46 2.13
CA MET A 208 -0.12 -3.98 0.79
C MET A 208 -1.62 -4.15 0.49
N ARG A 209 -2.31 -5.08 1.15
CA ARG A 209 -3.76 -5.26 1.03
C ARG A 209 -4.58 -4.28 1.88
N ILE A 210 -3.93 -3.55 2.81
CA ILE A 210 -4.57 -2.63 3.75
C ILE A 210 -4.30 -1.18 3.37
N ALA A 211 -3.04 -0.81 3.10
CA ALA A 211 -2.58 0.55 2.90
C ALA A 211 -2.11 0.78 1.45
N PRO A 212 -2.09 2.03 0.94
CA PRO A 212 -2.64 3.26 1.51
C PRO A 212 -4.16 3.33 1.43
N ILE A 213 -4.76 2.48 0.59
CA ILE A 213 -6.21 2.31 0.44
C ILE A 213 -6.54 0.83 0.54
N SER A 214 -7.64 0.48 1.22
CA SER A 214 -8.06 -0.92 1.35
C SER A 214 -8.53 -1.51 0.01
N GLN A 215 -8.45 -2.83 -0.11
CA GLN A 215 -8.92 -3.52 -1.31
C GLN A 215 -10.42 -3.31 -1.55
N GLU A 216 -11.20 -3.23 -0.49
CA GLU A 216 -12.65 -3.02 -0.54
C GLU A 216 -12.99 -1.64 -1.13
N MET A 217 -12.24 -0.60 -0.76
CA MET A 217 -12.41 0.74 -1.33
C MET A 217 -12.06 0.78 -2.83
N ILE A 218 -11.06 -0.01 -3.25
CA ILE A 218 -10.73 -0.15 -4.67
C ILE A 218 -11.85 -0.86 -5.43
N LEU A 219 -12.40 -1.93 -4.88
CA LEU A 219 -13.51 -2.64 -5.49
C LEU A 219 -14.74 -1.73 -5.64
N ASN A 220 -15.04 -0.92 -4.61
CA ASN A 220 -16.08 0.10 -4.71
C ASN A 220 -15.82 1.07 -5.87
N TYR A 221 -14.58 1.58 -5.96
CA TYR A 221 -14.21 2.50 -7.04
C TYR A 221 -14.40 1.86 -8.43
N VAL A 222 -13.93 0.63 -8.61
CA VAL A 222 -14.08 -0.10 -9.88
C VAL A 222 -15.55 -0.36 -10.21
N SER A 223 -16.33 -0.77 -9.22
CA SER A 223 -17.77 -1.02 -9.41
C SER A 223 -18.51 0.25 -9.82
N GLU A 224 -18.23 1.37 -9.16
CA GLU A 224 -18.95 2.63 -9.37
C GLU A 224 -18.47 3.38 -10.63
N HIS A 225 -17.16 3.42 -10.90
CA HIS A 225 -16.60 4.28 -11.94
C HIS A 225 -16.14 3.56 -13.21
N VAL A 226 -15.97 2.23 -13.17
CA VAL A 226 -15.57 1.44 -14.33
C VAL A 226 -16.75 0.62 -14.86
N LEU A 227 -17.51 0.01 -13.95
CA LEU A 227 -18.68 -0.80 -14.30
C LEU A 227 -19.99 -0.01 -14.28
N GLU A 228 -19.95 1.25 -13.85
CA GLU A 228 -21.10 2.16 -13.74
C GLU A 228 -22.27 1.58 -12.92
N LEU A 229 -21.95 0.74 -11.94
CA LEU A 229 -22.93 0.19 -11.03
C LEU A 229 -23.44 1.24 -10.04
N PRO A 230 -24.68 1.11 -9.56
CA PRO A 230 -25.21 2.00 -8.54
C PRO A 230 -24.32 2.02 -7.30
N ARG A 231 -24.18 3.20 -6.70
CA ARG A 231 -23.41 3.38 -5.48
C ARG A 231 -23.97 2.58 -4.32
N SER A 232 -23.12 1.94 -3.53
CA SER A 232 -23.54 1.04 -2.44
C SER A 232 -23.91 1.80 -1.14
N TYR A 233 -23.52 3.07 -0.98
CA TYR A 233 -23.77 3.90 0.20
C TYR A 233 -23.68 5.42 -0.10
#